data_60b0e66c74ad90c6cce7c0d656885af0
#
_entry.id   60b0e66c74ad90c6cce7c0d656885af0
#
_cell.length_a   1.000
_cell.length_b   1.000
_cell.length_c   1.000
_cell.angle_alpha   90.00
_cell.angle_beta   90.00
_cell.angle_gamma   90.00
#
_symmetry.space_group_name_H-M   'P 1'
#
loop_
_entity.id
_entity.type
_entity.pdbx_description
1 polymer ?
#
loop_
_entity_poly.entity_id
_entity_poly.type
_entity_poly.pdbx_seq_one_letter_code
_entity_poly.pdbx_strand_id
1 'polypeptide(L)'
;VSAFTATGCANNSTNTKTSENAIADSAKTDTVMKVFVDTLKPNTDYKPAFAGQTRIARVSTTTPYQVDRLNEKIGKPWSVNPLPDGRLVITDKSGFIGIYSADGAMLKKITGLPKVDDRGQGGLLDLALDPDFAKNNTIYWTFSEKYGKGNLTAVAKGILSEADSTVKNATVIFRATPALKSEAHYGSRLLFDK
;
A
#
# COMPACT_ATOMS: atom_id res chain seq x y z
N VAL A 1 7.19 30.99 -55.11
CA VAL A 1 7.93 30.27 -56.18
C VAL A 1 8.74 29.20 -55.55
N SER A 2 8.55 27.98 -56.02
CA SER A 2 9.31 26.73 -55.98
C SER A 2 8.94 25.74 -54.86
N ALA A 3 8.19 24.78 -55.29
CA ALA A 3 8.09 23.44 -54.75
C ALA A 3 9.41 22.67 -54.93
N PHE A 4 9.68 21.73 -53.99
CA PHE A 4 10.37 20.49 -54.39
C PHE A 4 9.88 19.30 -53.58
N THR A 5 9.43 18.32 -54.29
CA THR A 5 9.09 16.95 -53.92
C THR A 5 10.37 16.08 -53.84
N ALA A 6 10.37 15.08 -53.00
CA ALA A 6 10.95 13.74 -53.23
C ALA A 6 10.78 12.92 -51.95
N THR A 7 9.97 11.91 -51.93
CA THR A 7 10.13 10.53 -52.35
C THR A 7 11.20 9.75 -51.57
N GLY A 8 10.77 8.79 -50.77
CA GLY A 8 11.25 7.45 -50.93
C GLY A 8 11.77 6.69 -49.72
N CYS A 9 11.05 5.62 -49.37
CA CYS A 9 11.54 4.29 -48.96
C CYS A 9 12.40 4.18 -47.70
N ALA A 10 12.28 3.27 -46.87
CA ALA A 10 11.65 1.98 -46.68
C ALA A 10 12.09 1.41 -45.33
N ASN A 11 11.22 0.71 -44.68
CA ASN A 11 11.41 -0.42 -43.78
C ASN A 11 12.68 -0.53 -42.90
N ASN A 12 12.46 -0.53 -41.56
CA ASN A 12 12.86 -1.73 -40.85
C ASN A 12 11.98 -1.96 -39.61
N SER A 13 11.30 -3.09 -39.63
CA SER A 13 10.56 -3.65 -38.53
C SER A 13 11.51 -4.05 -37.41
N THR A 14 11.31 -3.55 -36.22
CA THR A 14 11.69 -4.27 -35.01
C THR A 14 10.45 -4.40 -34.12
N ASN A 15 10.02 -5.62 -34.08
CA ASN A 15 8.88 -6.16 -33.38
C ASN A 15 9.14 -6.12 -31.87
N THR A 16 8.63 -5.11 -31.18
CA THR A 16 8.57 -5.13 -29.73
C THR A 16 7.15 -5.52 -29.37
N LYS A 17 6.98 -6.78 -28.99
CA LYS A 17 5.74 -7.30 -28.42
C LYS A 17 5.50 -6.61 -27.07
N THR A 18 4.71 -5.57 -27.07
CA THR A 18 4.02 -5.07 -25.90
C THR A 18 2.81 -5.98 -25.72
N SER A 19 2.80 -6.75 -24.65
CA SER A 19 1.63 -7.52 -24.25
C SER A 19 0.56 -6.55 -23.72
N GLU A 20 -0.27 -6.07 -24.61
CA GLU A 20 -1.55 -5.45 -24.25
C GLU A 20 -2.51 -6.57 -23.80
N ASN A 21 -2.61 -6.79 -22.49
CA ASN A 21 -3.78 -7.44 -21.93
C ASN A 21 -4.88 -6.38 -21.74
N ALA A 22 -5.41 -5.89 -22.83
CA ALA A 22 -6.71 -5.25 -22.83
C ALA A 22 -7.76 -6.36 -22.70
N ILE A 23 -8.33 -6.50 -21.50
CA ILE A 23 -9.55 -7.27 -21.30
C ILE A 23 -10.69 -6.38 -21.79
N ALA A 24 -10.92 -6.40 -23.09
CA ALA A 24 -12.17 -5.96 -23.69
C ALA A 24 -13.14 -7.13 -23.58
N ASP A 25 -13.97 -7.13 -22.53
CA ASP A 25 -15.12 -8.03 -22.46
C ASP A 25 -16.33 -7.32 -23.04
N SER A 26 -16.61 -7.66 -24.29
CA SER A 26 -17.83 -7.22 -24.97
C SER A 26 -19.03 -8.00 -24.40
N ALA A 27 -19.99 -7.29 -23.88
CA ALA A 27 -21.26 -7.79 -23.41
C ALA A 27 -21.92 -8.76 -24.39
N LYS A 28 -22.02 -10.02 -24.04
CA LYS A 28 -23.07 -10.94 -24.49
C LYS A 28 -23.79 -11.48 -23.26
N THR A 29 -24.99 -11.02 -23.11
CA THR A 29 -26.03 -11.58 -22.28
C THR A 29 -26.20 -13.06 -22.56
N ASP A 30 -25.72 -13.89 -21.66
CA ASP A 30 -26.31 -15.18 -21.41
C ASP A 30 -25.97 -15.61 -19.98
N THR A 31 -26.95 -15.45 -19.13
CA THR A 31 -26.85 -15.53 -17.68
C THR A 31 -26.97 -16.98 -17.25
N VAL A 32 -25.92 -17.73 -17.43
CA VAL A 32 -25.66 -18.87 -16.55
C VAL A 32 -24.46 -18.47 -15.71
N MET A 33 -24.71 -17.97 -14.50
CA MET A 33 -23.64 -17.79 -13.52
C MET A 33 -22.97 -19.14 -13.33
N LYS A 34 -21.80 -19.32 -13.96
CA LYS A 34 -20.93 -20.44 -13.63
C LYS A 34 -20.52 -20.25 -12.18
N VAL A 35 -21.21 -20.96 -11.30
CA VAL A 35 -20.83 -21.05 -9.90
C VAL A 35 -19.46 -21.71 -9.86
N PHE A 36 -18.42 -20.92 -9.68
CA PHE A 36 -17.08 -21.46 -9.50
C PHE A 36 -16.98 -22.03 -8.08
N VAL A 37 -17.07 -23.34 -7.98
CA VAL A 37 -16.79 -24.06 -6.73
C VAL A 37 -15.31 -24.45 -6.77
N ASP A 38 -14.56 -24.01 -5.77
CA ASP A 38 -13.18 -24.48 -5.61
C ASP A 38 -13.19 -25.98 -5.29
N THR A 39 -12.74 -26.77 -6.25
CA THR A 39 -12.69 -28.24 -6.16
C THR A 39 -11.35 -28.75 -5.65
N LEU A 40 -10.40 -27.86 -5.35
CA LEU A 40 -9.10 -28.26 -4.81
C LEU A 40 -9.27 -28.93 -3.44
N LYS A 41 -8.48 -29.98 -3.24
CA LYS A 41 -8.42 -30.65 -1.94
C LYS A 41 -8.00 -29.64 -0.86
N PRO A 42 -8.60 -29.65 0.34
CA PRO A 42 -8.12 -28.86 1.46
C PRO A 42 -6.65 -29.13 1.76
N ASN A 43 -5.91 -28.11 2.15
CA ASN A 43 -4.52 -28.22 2.59
C ASN A 43 -4.38 -28.64 4.06
N THR A 44 -5.47 -29.01 4.71
CA THR A 44 -5.56 -29.42 6.11
C THR A 44 -6.63 -30.49 6.31
N ASP A 45 -6.46 -31.33 7.31
CA ASP A 45 -7.41 -32.35 7.73
C ASP A 45 -8.38 -31.86 8.83
N TYR A 46 -8.41 -30.58 9.13
CA TYR A 46 -9.30 -30.01 10.12
C TYR A 46 -10.76 -30.25 9.75
N LYS A 47 -11.52 -30.65 10.75
CA LYS A 47 -12.98 -30.83 10.63
C LYS A 47 -13.67 -29.49 10.65
N PRO A 48 -14.87 -29.38 10.04
CA PRO A 48 -15.70 -28.19 10.17
C PRO A 48 -15.88 -27.78 11.63
N ALA A 49 -15.84 -26.48 11.92
CA ALA A 49 -16.01 -25.96 13.27
C ALA A 49 -17.46 -26.11 13.78
N PHE A 50 -18.42 -26.23 12.88
CA PHE A 50 -19.84 -26.42 13.19
C PHE A 50 -20.52 -27.20 12.07
N ALA A 51 -21.67 -27.84 12.41
CA ALA A 51 -22.47 -28.58 11.45
C ALA A 51 -22.96 -27.65 10.31
N GLY A 52 -22.84 -28.12 9.08
CA GLY A 52 -23.25 -27.34 7.91
C GLY A 52 -22.24 -26.29 7.43
N GLN A 53 -21.06 -26.18 8.05
CA GLN A 53 -19.97 -25.37 7.50
C GLN A 53 -19.53 -25.91 6.15
N THR A 54 -19.76 -25.14 5.09
CA THR A 54 -19.42 -25.48 3.71
C THR A 54 -18.64 -24.37 3.04
N ARG A 55 -17.99 -24.68 1.92
CA ARG A 55 -17.43 -23.65 1.05
C ARG A 55 -18.54 -22.87 0.36
N ILE A 56 -18.50 -21.56 0.42
CA ILE A 56 -19.38 -20.72 -0.35
C ILE A 56 -18.90 -20.62 -1.80
N ALA A 57 -19.85 -20.60 -2.74
CA ALA A 57 -19.54 -20.34 -4.14
C ALA A 57 -18.99 -18.89 -4.31
N ARG A 58 -18.07 -18.73 -5.25
CA ARG A 58 -17.54 -17.40 -5.58
C ARG A 58 -18.67 -16.49 -6.07
N VAL A 59 -18.78 -15.32 -5.46
CA VAL A 59 -19.65 -14.25 -5.93
C VAL A 59 -18.84 -13.37 -6.91
N SER A 60 -19.33 -13.22 -8.13
CA SER A 60 -18.77 -12.26 -9.10
C SER A 60 -19.59 -10.98 -9.03
N THR A 61 -18.92 -9.84 -8.96
CA THR A 61 -19.56 -8.54 -9.09
C THR A 61 -19.47 -8.07 -10.53
N THR A 62 -20.49 -7.36 -10.99
CA THR A 62 -20.54 -6.75 -12.33
C THR A 62 -20.29 -5.24 -12.27
N THR A 63 -19.95 -4.70 -11.11
CA THR A 63 -19.64 -3.29 -10.95
C THR A 63 -18.43 -2.93 -11.82
N PRO A 64 -18.57 -2.04 -12.78
CA PRO A 64 -17.44 -1.60 -13.60
C PRO A 64 -16.47 -0.79 -12.74
N TYR A 65 -15.20 -0.98 -12.96
CA TYR A 65 -14.14 -0.18 -12.32
C TYR A 65 -12.99 0.03 -13.30
N GLN A 66 -12.26 1.11 -13.11
CA GLN A 66 -11.04 1.43 -13.80
C GLN A 66 -9.90 1.47 -12.78
N VAL A 67 -8.72 1.00 -13.16
CA VAL A 67 -7.51 1.06 -12.36
C VAL A 67 -6.53 2.01 -13.02
N ASP A 68 -6.26 3.13 -12.36
CA ASP A 68 -5.27 4.09 -12.82
C ASP A 68 -4.02 3.97 -11.96
N ARG A 69 -2.88 3.79 -12.63
CA ARG A 69 -1.59 3.71 -11.95
C ARG A 69 -0.98 5.10 -11.83
N LEU A 70 -0.97 5.65 -10.61
CA LEU A 70 -0.49 7.00 -10.36
C LEU A 70 1.04 7.10 -10.29
N ASN A 71 1.72 6.08 -9.78
CA ASN A 71 3.19 6.09 -9.62
C ASN A 71 3.76 4.68 -9.67
N GLU A 72 4.87 4.50 -10.42
CA GLU A 72 5.58 3.22 -10.53
C GLU A 72 6.92 3.21 -9.76
N LYS A 73 7.30 4.34 -9.16
CA LYS A 73 8.62 4.54 -8.54
C LYS A 73 8.57 4.70 -7.03
N ILE A 74 7.46 4.32 -6.39
CA ILE A 74 7.38 4.25 -4.93
C ILE A 74 8.23 3.06 -4.47
N GLY A 75 9.09 3.26 -3.47
CA GLY A 75 10.04 2.25 -3.00
C GLY A 75 9.38 1.04 -2.38
N LYS A 76 9.23 1.03 -1.05
CA LYS A 76 8.58 -0.06 -0.29
C LYS A 76 7.40 0.49 0.52
N PRO A 77 6.31 0.92 -0.15
CA PRO A 77 5.17 1.52 0.54
C PRO A 77 4.48 0.49 1.44
N TRP A 78 4.02 0.94 2.60
CA TRP A 78 3.25 0.11 3.51
C TRP A 78 1.83 0.65 3.74
N SER A 79 1.66 1.92 4.08
CA SER A 79 0.35 2.54 4.24
C SER A 79 0.22 3.82 3.40
N VAL A 80 -1.02 4.15 3.03
CA VAL A 80 -1.39 5.39 2.36
C VAL A 80 -2.57 6.02 3.08
N ASN A 81 -2.46 7.32 3.36
CA ASN A 81 -3.52 8.11 3.98
C ASN A 81 -3.69 9.43 3.22
N PRO A 82 -4.93 9.86 2.94
CA PRO A 82 -5.16 11.19 2.39
C PRO A 82 -4.95 12.27 3.46
N LEU A 83 -4.28 13.35 3.09
CA LEU A 83 -4.24 14.57 3.87
C LEU A 83 -5.52 15.39 3.65
N PRO A 84 -5.89 16.31 4.57
CA PRO A 84 -7.08 17.14 4.41
C PRO A 84 -7.12 17.98 3.13
N ASP A 85 -5.98 18.26 2.53
CA ASP A 85 -5.83 19.02 1.28
C ASP A 85 -5.83 18.14 0.00
N GLY A 86 -6.07 16.84 0.14
CA GLY A 86 -6.13 15.88 -0.96
C GLY A 86 -4.78 15.29 -1.39
N ARG A 87 -3.67 15.74 -0.81
CA ARG A 87 -2.38 15.07 -0.98
C ARG A 87 -2.37 13.72 -0.26
N LEU A 88 -1.39 12.89 -0.57
CA LEU A 88 -1.24 11.57 0.05
C LEU A 88 0.01 11.53 0.93
N VAL A 89 -0.14 10.93 2.07
CA VAL A 89 0.97 10.57 2.96
C VAL A 89 1.18 9.05 2.87
N ILE A 90 2.40 8.64 2.54
CA ILE A 90 2.74 7.23 2.34
C ILE A 90 3.95 6.89 3.21
N THR A 91 3.84 5.82 4.00
CA THR A 91 4.99 5.30 4.74
C THR A 91 5.84 4.41 3.84
N ASP A 92 7.15 4.58 3.92
CA ASP A 92 8.11 3.65 3.32
C ASP A 92 8.72 2.78 4.40
N LYS A 93 8.72 1.48 4.15
CA LYS A 93 9.22 0.46 5.06
C LYS A 93 10.64 0.75 5.60
N SER A 94 11.47 1.45 4.83
CA SER A 94 12.84 1.82 5.24
C SER A 94 12.93 2.91 6.30
N GLY A 95 11.79 3.47 6.75
CA GLY A 95 11.74 4.39 7.88
C GLY A 95 11.65 5.88 7.52
N PHE A 96 10.98 6.21 6.42
CA PHE A 96 10.61 7.58 6.10
C PHE A 96 9.15 7.68 5.65
N ILE A 97 8.63 8.89 5.60
CA ILE A 97 7.31 9.19 5.09
C ILE A 97 7.46 10.01 3.80
N GLY A 98 6.75 9.62 2.75
CA GLY A 98 6.63 10.42 1.53
C GLY A 98 5.33 11.22 1.52
N ILE A 99 5.39 12.51 1.14
CA ILE A 99 4.21 13.29 0.79
C ILE A 99 4.13 13.35 -0.73
N TYR A 100 2.98 12.98 -1.26
CA TYR A 100 2.72 12.88 -2.67
C TYR A 100 1.52 13.77 -3.06
N SER A 101 1.55 14.31 -4.26
CA SER A 101 0.37 14.93 -4.86
C SER A 101 -0.72 13.90 -5.16
N ALA A 102 -1.94 14.37 -5.42
CA ALA A 102 -3.06 13.48 -5.75
C ALA A 102 -2.84 12.68 -7.04
N ASP A 103 -2.00 13.15 -7.94
CA ASP A 103 -1.59 12.46 -9.17
C ASP A 103 -0.36 11.55 -8.97
N GLY A 104 0.11 11.39 -7.74
CA GLY A 104 1.15 10.43 -7.35
C GLY A 104 2.60 10.93 -7.46
N ALA A 105 2.85 12.20 -7.77
CA ALA A 105 4.22 12.74 -7.76
C ALA A 105 4.71 12.93 -6.33
N MET A 106 5.94 12.49 -6.04
CA MET A 106 6.57 12.71 -4.73
C MET A 106 6.96 14.18 -4.55
N LEU A 107 6.37 14.84 -3.57
CA LEU A 107 6.61 16.24 -3.24
C LEU A 107 7.68 16.41 -2.18
N LYS A 108 7.65 15.58 -1.13
CA LYS A 108 8.57 15.66 0.00
C LYS A 108 8.90 14.30 0.58
N LYS A 109 10.10 14.17 1.09
CA LYS A 109 10.54 13.07 1.95
C LYS A 109 10.68 13.60 3.37
N ILE A 110 9.92 13.04 4.29
CA ILE A 110 9.90 13.39 5.72
C ILE A 110 10.73 12.36 6.49
N THR A 111 11.61 12.84 7.33
CA THR A 111 12.49 12.05 8.19
C THR A 111 12.24 12.36 9.68
N GLY A 112 13.18 12.05 10.59
CA GLY A 112 13.02 12.35 12.02
C GLY A 112 12.20 11.33 12.81
N LEU A 113 11.88 10.18 12.21
CA LEU A 113 11.26 9.07 12.91
C LEU A 113 12.29 8.24 13.70
N PRO A 114 11.90 7.52 14.75
CA PRO A 114 12.74 6.50 15.38
C PRO A 114 13.26 5.48 14.36
N LYS A 115 14.46 4.95 14.63
CA LYS A 115 15.06 3.94 13.76
C LYS A 115 14.20 2.68 13.74
N VAL A 116 13.90 2.19 12.55
CA VAL A 116 13.14 0.96 12.34
C VAL A 116 14.06 -0.26 12.15
N ASP A 117 13.53 -1.44 12.44
CA ASP A 117 14.11 -2.72 12.03
C ASP A 117 13.39 -3.19 10.76
N ASP A 118 13.94 -2.90 9.59
CA ASP A 118 13.29 -3.13 8.29
C ASP A 118 13.54 -4.52 7.69
N ARG A 119 14.07 -5.45 8.49
CA ARG A 119 14.27 -6.84 8.07
C ARG A 119 12.94 -7.57 7.91
N GLY A 120 12.90 -8.55 7.02
CA GLY A 120 11.72 -9.37 6.76
C GLY A 120 10.46 -8.54 6.49
N GLN A 121 9.42 -8.67 7.30
CA GLN A 121 8.19 -7.89 7.23
C GLN A 121 8.21 -6.60 8.06
N GLY A 122 9.29 -6.36 8.82
CA GLY A 122 9.45 -5.18 9.66
C GLY A 122 9.69 -3.89 8.89
N GLY A 123 9.77 -2.77 9.58
CA GLY A 123 10.03 -1.43 9.05
C GLY A 123 9.08 -0.38 9.62
N LEU A 124 8.95 0.75 8.94
CA LEU A 124 7.86 1.69 9.17
C LEU A 124 6.59 1.10 8.54
N LEU A 125 5.53 1.05 9.32
CA LEU A 125 4.33 0.29 8.99
C LEU A 125 3.13 1.24 8.79
N ASP A 126 2.13 1.19 9.65
CA ASP A 126 0.94 2.01 9.51
C ASP A 126 1.15 3.46 9.98
N LEU A 127 0.33 4.35 9.48
CA LEU A 127 0.24 5.73 9.89
C LEU A 127 -1.23 6.12 10.03
N ALA A 128 -1.55 6.89 11.05
CA ALA A 128 -2.85 7.52 11.22
C ALA A 128 -2.66 9.01 11.55
N LEU A 129 -3.51 9.83 10.97
CA LEU A 129 -3.58 11.25 11.32
C LEU A 129 -4.39 11.40 12.60
N ASP A 130 -3.98 12.33 13.46
CA ASP A 130 -4.78 12.73 14.62
C ASP A 130 -6.17 13.20 14.17
N PRO A 131 -7.26 12.92 14.90
CA PRO A 131 -8.58 13.44 14.57
C PRO A 131 -8.62 14.96 14.38
N ASP A 132 -7.76 15.70 15.10
CA ASP A 132 -7.58 17.15 14.96
C ASP A 132 -6.36 17.54 14.12
N PHE A 133 -5.89 16.67 13.22
CA PHE A 133 -4.67 16.88 12.43
C PHE A 133 -4.60 18.25 11.77
N ALA A 134 -5.70 18.75 11.23
CA ALA A 134 -5.76 20.08 10.59
C ALA A 134 -5.36 21.22 11.52
N LYS A 135 -5.43 21.04 12.86
CA LYS A 135 -5.07 22.03 13.86
C LYS A 135 -3.69 21.79 14.46
N ASN A 136 -3.30 20.52 14.62
CA ASN A 136 -2.14 20.16 15.43
C ASN A 136 -1.02 19.46 14.66
N ASN A 137 -1.25 19.06 13.39
CA ASN A 137 -0.33 18.29 12.56
C ASN A 137 0.22 17.03 13.23
N THR A 138 -0.48 16.47 14.21
CA THR A 138 -0.04 15.27 14.92
C THR A 138 -0.29 14.03 14.07
N ILE A 139 0.69 13.16 14.00
CA ILE A 139 0.60 11.85 13.38
C ILE A 139 0.98 10.76 14.37
N TYR A 140 0.40 9.60 14.18
CA TYR A 140 0.74 8.36 14.88
C TYR A 140 1.22 7.34 13.87
N TRP A 141 2.18 6.53 14.24
CA TRP A 141 2.65 5.46 13.36
C TRP A 141 3.06 4.23 14.15
N THR A 142 2.97 3.10 13.50
CA THR A 142 3.53 1.84 13.97
C THR A 142 4.82 1.52 13.24
N PHE A 143 5.70 0.85 13.91
CA PHE A 143 6.97 0.42 13.33
C PHE A 143 7.53 -0.79 14.08
N SER A 144 8.39 -1.55 13.43
CA SER A 144 9.19 -2.55 14.12
C SER A 144 10.40 -1.89 14.77
N GLU A 145 10.49 -2.00 16.08
CA GLU A 145 11.60 -1.47 16.89
C GLU A 145 12.54 -2.61 17.31
N LYS A 146 13.83 -2.42 17.08
CA LYS A 146 14.81 -3.30 17.71
C LYS A 146 14.83 -3.05 19.22
N TYR A 147 14.51 -4.07 20.02
CA TYR A 147 14.38 -3.95 21.45
C TYR A 147 15.10 -5.11 22.16
N GLY A 148 16.13 -4.80 22.95
CA GLY A 148 17.00 -5.80 23.57
C GLY A 148 17.64 -6.74 22.55
N LYS A 149 17.44 -8.05 22.72
CA LYS A 149 17.96 -9.10 21.81
C LYS A 149 16.98 -9.47 20.67
N GLY A 150 15.83 -8.83 20.61
CA GLY A 150 14.77 -9.09 19.62
C GLY A 150 14.26 -7.81 18.98
N ASN A 151 13.03 -7.87 18.52
CA ASN A 151 12.26 -6.72 18.07
C ASN A 151 10.81 -6.85 18.50
N LEU A 152 10.06 -5.80 18.34
CA LEU A 152 8.63 -5.75 18.65
C LEU A 152 7.95 -4.67 17.79
N THR A 153 6.63 -4.69 17.75
CA THR A 153 5.85 -3.59 17.22
C THR A 153 5.75 -2.48 18.27
N ALA A 154 6.12 -1.28 17.87
CA ALA A 154 5.98 -0.08 18.67
C ALA A 154 5.02 0.91 18.01
N VAL A 155 4.40 1.77 18.82
CA VAL A 155 3.62 2.91 18.38
C VAL A 155 4.32 4.18 18.82
N ALA A 156 4.45 5.12 17.91
CA ALA A 156 4.97 6.45 18.24
C ALA A 156 4.02 7.54 17.72
N LYS A 157 4.19 8.75 18.24
CA LYS A 157 3.53 9.96 17.77
C LYS A 157 4.51 11.10 17.63
N GLY A 158 4.15 12.11 16.84
CA GLY A 158 4.94 13.32 16.66
C GLY A 158 4.21 14.33 15.80
N ILE A 159 4.82 15.48 15.60
CA ILE A 159 4.27 16.58 14.80
C ILE A 159 4.91 16.55 13.41
N LEU A 160 4.10 16.39 12.38
CA LEU A 160 4.53 16.46 10.99
C LEU A 160 4.88 17.91 10.64
N SER A 161 6.15 18.19 10.39
CA SER A 161 6.63 19.50 9.96
C SER A 161 7.07 19.44 8.51
N GLU A 162 6.19 19.85 7.61
CA GLU A 162 6.51 19.90 6.18
C GLU A 162 7.57 20.96 5.84
N ALA A 163 7.57 22.08 6.56
CA ALA A 163 8.55 23.14 6.37
C ALA A 163 9.97 22.64 6.62
N ASP A 164 10.14 21.81 7.65
CA ASP A 164 11.44 21.26 8.03
C ASP A 164 11.71 19.87 7.43
N SER A 165 10.74 19.30 6.72
CA SER A 165 10.79 17.93 6.16
C SER A 165 11.10 16.86 7.22
N THR A 166 10.53 17.01 8.41
CA THR A 166 10.81 16.14 9.55
C THR A 166 9.59 15.94 10.44
N VAL A 167 9.61 14.88 11.24
CA VAL A 167 8.68 14.70 12.37
C VAL A 167 9.35 15.26 13.62
N LYS A 168 8.73 16.28 14.23
CA LYS A 168 9.19 16.89 15.51
C LYS A 168 8.59 16.14 16.69
N ASN A 169 9.31 16.14 17.81
CA ASN A 169 8.88 15.58 19.09
C ASN A 169 8.43 14.11 18.99
N ALA A 170 9.10 13.34 18.12
CA ALA A 170 8.82 11.94 17.95
C ALA A 170 9.00 11.18 19.26
N THR A 171 7.94 10.55 19.76
CA THR A 171 7.92 9.86 21.06
C THR A 171 7.24 8.51 20.91
N VAL A 172 7.90 7.44 21.38
CA VAL A 172 7.30 6.10 21.46
C VAL A 172 6.33 6.07 22.64
N ILE A 173 5.08 5.72 22.36
CA ILE A 173 3.99 5.72 23.35
C ILE A 173 3.51 4.33 23.74
N PHE A 174 3.87 3.29 22.94
CA PHE A 174 3.51 1.91 23.23
C PHE A 174 4.56 0.95 22.66
N ARG A 175 4.77 -0.17 23.34
CA ARG A 175 5.59 -1.29 22.88
C ARG A 175 4.88 -2.60 23.17
N ALA A 176 4.72 -3.44 22.18
CA ALA A 176 4.15 -4.78 22.30
C ALA A 176 5.17 -5.75 22.90
N THR A 177 5.33 -5.69 24.22
CA THR A 177 6.23 -6.60 24.95
C THR A 177 5.58 -7.98 25.20
N PRO A 178 6.37 -9.06 25.25
CA PRO A 178 7.83 -9.12 25.16
C PRO A 178 8.37 -9.02 23.73
N ALA A 179 9.61 -8.55 23.57
CA ALA A 179 10.30 -8.59 22.29
C ALA A 179 10.63 -10.03 21.87
N LEU A 180 10.44 -10.33 20.60
CA LEU A 180 10.68 -11.64 20.03
C LEU A 180 11.79 -11.60 18.97
N LYS A 181 12.49 -12.71 18.78
CA LYS A 181 13.42 -12.90 17.67
C LYS A 181 12.62 -13.33 16.42
N SER A 182 11.90 -12.37 15.81
CA SER A 182 11.07 -12.61 14.64
C SER A 182 11.27 -11.49 13.63
N GLU A 183 11.03 -11.77 12.37
CA GLU A 183 11.05 -10.80 11.27
C GLU A 183 9.69 -10.75 10.57
N ALA A 184 8.63 -11.25 11.22
CA ALA A 184 7.30 -11.39 10.65
C ALA A 184 6.20 -11.11 11.70
N HIS A 185 4.96 -10.90 11.19
CA HIS A 185 3.72 -10.80 11.96
C HIS A 185 3.65 -9.60 12.92
N TYR A 186 3.94 -8.41 12.41
CA TYR A 186 3.93 -7.18 13.22
C TYR A 186 2.53 -6.58 13.47
N GLY A 187 1.48 -7.06 12.80
CA GLY A 187 0.14 -6.47 12.86
C GLY A 187 0.13 -5.06 12.28
N SER A 188 -0.18 -4.08 13.08
CA SER A 188 0.17 -2.66 12.95
C SER A 188 -0.94 -1.64 12.70
N ARG A 189 -2.12 -2.00 12.18
CA ARG A 189 -3.17 -1.01 11.89
C ARG A 189 -3.52 -0.15 13.10
N LEU A 190 -3.58 1.19 12.88
CA LEU A 190 -4.01 2.19 13.85
C LEU A 190 -5.39 2.73 13.48
N LEU A 191 -6.27 2.77 14.45
CA LEU A 191 -7.60 3.37 14.32
C LEU A 191 -7.90 4.21 15.55
N PHE A 192 -8.59 5.32 15.34
CA PHE A 192 -9.17 6.11 16.43
C PHE A 192 -10.62 5.70 16.60
N ASP A 193 -11.04 5.51 17.84
CA ASP A 193 -12.44 5.35 18.21
C ASP A 193 -13.12 6.73 18.22
N LYS A 194 -14.46 6.72 18.08
CA LYS A 194 -15.28 7.94 18.09
C LYS A 194 -15.51 8.44 19.50
#